data_65f8c4168a373c1e6011a5dfb13fdef7
#
_entry.id   65f8c4168a373c1e6011a5dfb13fdef7
#
_cell.length_a   1.000
_cell.length_b   1.000
_cell.length_c   1.000
_cell.angle_alpha   90.00
_cell.angle_beta   90.00
_cell.angle_gamma   90.00
#
_symmetry.space_group_name_H-M   'P 1'
#
loop_
_entity.id
_entity.type
_entity.pdbx_description
1 polymer ?
#
loop_
_entity_poly.entity_id
_entity_poly.type
_entity_poly.pdbx_seq_one_letter_code
_entity_poly.pdbx_strand_id
1 'polypeptide(L)'
;EIESRLAAAFAAQNPVFRSMAWEADTVQEQWRDLNFGPWKGQLEAVGATTLIVQFGQAESLQGPSALAKFTADTHRLLDEFTRHTPRILLLSPTGYMRSSRPPDLTTPERRRDLSAYAAAIAAIAKQRGLPYVDLTEVTRDDPSIDGLHLSAKGLQSVGQEVAYSLGLPDNAELSAKLRPAIVEKNRLWADCWRPANWSFVYGDRISQNYGKGFGPVPSLKDNFEAYKPLVSTWDRHIQALARGEVSVEPAPQAGPIVSTEKVMSAAEEQATFKVA
;
A
#
# COMPACT_ATOMS: atom_id res chain seq x y z
N GLU A 1 -6.05 -5.12 5.91
CA GLU A 1 -7.44 -5.55 6.07
C GLU A 1 -8.04 -6.09 4.77
N ILE A 2 -7.93 -5.39 3.62
CA ILE A 2 -8.36 -5.93 2.32
C ILE A 2 -7.70 -7.29 2.07
N GLU A 3 -6.38 -7.37 2.24
CA GLU A 3 -5.63 -8.62 2.07
C GLU A 3 -6.16 -9.75 2.96
N SER A 4 -6.44 -9.49 4.24
CA SER A 4 -6.91 -10.54 5.15
C SER A 4 -8.28 -11.09 4.76
N ARG A 5 -9.17 -10.22 4.26
CA ARG A 5 -10.48 -10.62 3.73
C ARG A 5 -10.37 -11.46 2.46
N LEU A 6 -9.53 -11.01 1.53
CA LEU A 6 -9.31 -11.73 0.28
C LEU A 6 -8.55 -13.05 0.50
N ALA A 7 -7.55 -13.08 1.37
CA ALA A 7 -6.83 -14.31 1.71
C ALA A 7 -7.77 -15.37 2.33
N ALA A 8 -8.67 -14.94 3.20
CA ALA A 8 -9.68 -15.82 3.77
C ALA A 8 -10.70 -16.32 2.72
N ALA A 9 -11.16 -15.45 1.82
CA ALA A 9 -12.15 -15.80 0.81
C ALA A 9 -11.59 -16.72 -0.29
N PHE A 10 -10.31 -16.53 -0.64
CA PHE A 10 -9.64 -17.27 -1.71
C PHE A 10 -8.58 -18.26 -1.20
N ALA A 11 -8.78 -18.80 0.01
CA ALA A 11 -7.80 -19.68 0.66
C ALA A 11 -7.37 -20.88 -0.20
N ALA A 12 -8.30 -21.48 -0.96
CA ALA A 12 -8.01 -22.62 -1.84
C ALA A 12 -7.09 -22.27 -3.03
N GLN A 13 -7.04 -21.00 -3.43
CA GLN A 13 -6.23 -20.51 -4.53
C GLN A 13 -4.82 -20.10 -4.09
N ASN A 14 -4.53 -20.11 -2.78
CA ASN A 14 -3.25 -19.69 -2.22
C ASN A 14 -2.80 -18.30 -2.72
N PRO A 15 -3.61 -17.24 -2.57
CA PRO A 15 -3.26 -15.95 -3.10
C PRO A 15 -2.02 -15.37 -2.40
N VAL A 16 -1.23 -14.64 -3.17
CA VAL A 16 -0.08 -13.88 -2.69
C VAL A 16 -0.35 -12.39 -2.89
N PHE A 17 -0.09 -11.59 -1.88
CA PHE A 17 -0.33 -10.14 -1.93
C PHE A 17 0.97 -9.36 -1.77
N ARG A 18 1.10 -8.30 -2.58
CA ARG A 18 2.22 -7.35 -2.52
C ARG A 18 1.69 -5.94 -2.63
N SER A 19 1.97 -5.11 -1.63
CA SER A 19 1.71 -3.68 -1.71
C SER A 19 2.79 -3.02 -2.55
N MET A 20 2.40 -2.43 -3.67
CA MET A 20 3.30 -1.71 -4.57
C MET A 20 3.17 -0.19 -4.40
N ALA A 21 2.30 0.26 -3.51
CA ALA A 21 2.06 1.67 -3.26
C ALA A 21 3.24 2.32 -2.54
N TRP A 22 3.54 3.56 -2.92
CA TRP A 22 4.45 4.46 -2.21
C TRP A 22 3.69 5.68 -1.71
N GLU A 23 4.17 6.25 -0.64
CA GLU A 23 3.64 7.52 -0.13
C GLU A 23 3.80 8.61 -1.18
N ALA A 24 2.78 9.47 -1.28
CA ALA A 24 2.69 10.54 -2.27
C ALA A 24 2.62 10.12 -3.75
N ASP A 25 2.41 8.84 -4.06
CA ASP A 25 2.09 8.42 -5.42
C ASP A 25 0.80 9.07 -5.90
N THR A 26 0.83 9.63 -7.09
CA THR A 26 -0.33 10.13 -7.83
C THR A 26 -0.42 9.44 -9.18
N VAL A 27 -1.55 9.57 -9.90
CA VAL A 27 -1.65 9.04 -11.27
C VAL A 27 -0.68 9.72 -12.23
N GLN A 28 -0.24 10.94 -11.93
CA GLN A 28 0.71 11.70 -12.73
C GLN A 28 2.15 11.27 -12.48
N GLU A 29 2.50 11.07 -11.21
CA GLU A 29 3.87 10.84 -10.77
C GLU A 29 3.93 9.71 -9.76
N GLN A 30 4.77 8.75 -10.05
CA GLN A 30 5.20 7.69 -9.14
C GLN A 30 6.72 7.73 -9.09
N TRP A 31 7.26 8.22 -7.98
CA TRP A 31 8.69 8.49 -7.79
C TRP A 31 9.55 7.22 -7.75
N ARG A 32 9.54 6.45 -8.84
CA ARG A 32 10.32 5.21 -8.99
C ARG A 32 11.42 5.33 -10.02
N ASP A 33 11.79 6.56 -10.40
CA ASP A 33 12.64 6.85 -11.55
C ASP A 33 14.12 6.45 -11.36
N LEU A 34 14.53 6.26 -10.11
CA LEU A 34 15.92 5.98 -9.80
C LEU A 34 16.17 4.45 -9.66
N ASN A 35 16.31 3.78 -10.81
CA ASN A 35 16.62 2.36 -10.93
C ASN A 35 15.53 1.35 -10.51
N PHE A 36 14.31 1.79 -10.21
CA PHE A 36 13.19 0.88 -10.00
C PHE A 36 12.65 0.30 -11.31
N GLY A 37 12.89 0.99 -12.43
CA GLY A 37 12.38 0.60 -13.73
C GLY A 37 10.88 0.87 -13.91
N PRO A 38 10.35 0.57 -15.12
CA PRO A 38 8.96 0.78 -15.45
C PRO A 38 8.05 -0.21 -14.70
N TRP A 39 6.78 0.13 -14.60
CA TRP A 39 5.75 -0.72 -13.99
C TRP A 39 5.74 -2.15 -14.51
N LYS A 40 5.95 -2.35 -15.81
CA LYS A 40 6.05 -3.68 -16.40
C LYS A 40 7.04 -4.57 -15.65
N GLY A 41 8.27 -4.12 -15.49
CA GLY A 41 9.31 -4.89 -14.80
C GLY A 41 8.99 -5.11 -13.31
N GLN A 42 8.38 -4.13 -12.66
CA GLN A 42 7.98 -4.24 -11.25
C GLN A 42 6.86 -5.27 -11.07
N LEU A 43 5.83 -5.24 -11.91
CA LEU A 43 4.70 -6.17 -11.85
C LEU A 43 5.13 -7.60 -12.23
N GLU A 44 6.03 -7.74 -13.20
CA GLU A 44 6.64 -9.03 -13.55
C GLU A 44 7.46 -9.61 -12.38
N ALA A 45 8.24 -8.78 -11.71
CA ALA A 45 9.07 -9.22 -10.58
C ALA A 45 8.27 -9.77 -9.40
N VAL A 46 7.05 -9.28 -9.19
CA VAL A 46 6.14 -9.80 -8.15
C VAL A 46 5.14 -10.83 -8.67
N GLY A 47 5.15 -11.14 -9.97
CA GLY A 47 4.23 -12.08 -10.59
C GLY A 47 2.77 -11.65 -10.50
N ALA A 48 2.50 -10.35 -10.61
CA ALA A 48 1.16 -9.80 -10.47
C ALA A 48 0.20 -10.36 -11.52
N THR A 49 -0.93 -10.92 -11.09
CA THR A 49 -1.99 -11.43 -11.98
C THR A 49 -3.28 -10.64 -11.85
N THR A 50 -3.42 -9.86 -10.79
CA THR A 50 -4.56 -8.99 -10.51
C THR A 50 -4.05 -7.73 -9.82
N LEU A 51 -4.59 -6.58 -10.18
CA LEU A 51 -4.23 -5.30 -9.60
C LEU A 51 -5.43 -4.70 -8.88
N ILE A 52 -5.20 -4.18 -7.68
CA ILE A 52 -6.14 -3.32 -6.95
C ILE A 52 -5.54 -1.92 -6.98
N VAL A 53 -6.26 -0.98 -7.61
CA VAL A 53 -5.76 0.36 -7.91
C VAL A 53 -6.64 1.40 -7.23
N GLN A 54 -6.02 2.29 -6.47
CA GLN A 54 -6.69 3.39 -5.77
C GLN A 54 -5.88 4.68 -5.93
N PHE A 55 -6.50 5.71 -6.49
CA PHE A 55 -5.97 7.07 -6.63
C PHE A 55 -7.10 8.08 -6.46
N GLY A 56 -6.76 9.36 -6.48
CA GLY A 56 -7.75 10.44 -6.53
C GLY A 56 -7.90 11.24 -5.24
N GLN A 57 -7.44 10.73 -4.08
CA GLN A 57 -7.55 11.48 -2.82
C GLN A 57 -6.59 12.67 -2.81
N ALA A 58 -5.30 12.44 -3.06
CA ALA A 58 -4.31 13.51 -3.10
C ALA A 58 -4.56 14.47 -4.28
N GLU A 59 -4.92 13.90 -5.44
CA GLU A 59 -5.18 14.70 -6.65
C GLU A 59 -6.41 15.60 -6.48
N SER A 60 -7.44 15.18 -5.74
CA SER A 60 -8.63 15.99 -5.53
C SER A 60 -8.35 17.29 -4.72
N LEU A 61 -7.23 17.34 -3.98
CA LEU A 61 -6.77 18.56 -3.31
C LEU A 61 -6.37 19.67 -4.29
N GLN A 62 -6.09 19.33 -5.55
CA GLN A 62 -5.80 20.29 -6.62
C GLN A 62 -7.06 20.98 -7.15
N GLY A 63 -8.26 20.52 -6.72
CA GLY A 63 -9.54 21.10 -7.09
C GLY A 63 -10.02 20.72 -8.50
N PRO A 64 -11.13 21.33 -8.96
CA PRO A 64 -11.81 20.90 -10.17
C PRO A 64 -11.04 21.19 -11.47
N SER A 65 -10.12 22.13 -11.46
CA SER A 65 -9.31 22.47 -12.65
C SER A 65 -8.36 21.35 -13.08
N ALA A 66 -7.94 20.49 -12.16
CA ALA A 66 -7.05 19.37 -12.46
C ALA A 66 -7.80 18.07 -12.85
N LEU A 67 -9.13 18.03 -12.74
CA LEU A 67 -9.92 16.82 -12.97
C LEU A 67 -9.75 16.22 -14.38
N ALA A 68 -9.73 17.08 -15.41
CA ALA A 68 -9.56 16.60 -16.79
C ALA A 68 -8.18 15.93 -16.99
N LYS A 69 -7.13 16.53 -16.43
CA LYS A 69 -5.78 15.96 -16.47
C LYS A 69 -5.71 14.65 -15.70
N PHE A 70 -6.28 14.60 -14.48
CA PHE A 70 -6.40 13.39 -13.68
C PHE A 70 -7.06 12.26 -14.45
N THR A 71 -8.18 12.54 -15.12
CA THR A 71 -8.89 11.55 -15.93
C THR A 71 -8.02 10.99 -17.06
N ALA A 72 -7.33 11.87 -17.81
CA ALA A 72 -6.45 11.48 -18.90
C ALA A 72 -5.26 10.63 -18.40
N ASP A 73 -4.63 11.05 -17.30
CA ASP A 73 -3.49 10.34 -16.70
C ASP A 73 -3.90 9.01 -16.11
N THR A 74 -5.11 8.90 -15.53
CA THR A 74 -5.68 7.63 -15.07
C THR A 74 -5.85 6.65 -16.24
N HIS A 75 -6.38 7.10 -17.36
CA HIS A 75 -6.49 6.27 -18.56
C HIS A 75 -5.12 5.77 -19.03
N ARG A 76 -4.11 6.66 -19.07
CA ARG A 76 -2.75 6.31 -19.48
C ARG A 76 -2.13 5.24 -18.56
N LEU A 77 -2.26 5.40 -17.24
CA LEU A 77 -1.74 4.45 -16.26
C LEU A 77 -2.45 3.09 -16.37
N LEU A 78 -3.76 3.09 -16.54
CA LEU A 78 -4.52 1.86 -16.76
C LEU A 78 -4.19 1.17 -18.08
N ASP A 79 -3.85 1.92 -19.14
CA ASP A 79 -3.36 1.34 -20.39
C ASP A 79 -2.03 0.59 -20.19
N GLU A 80 -1.15 1.13 -19.35
CA GLU A 80 0.09 0.45 -18.98
C GLU A 80 -0.19 -0.82 -18.18
N PHE A 81 -1.04 -0.74 -17.16
CA PHE A 81 -1.41 -1.88 -16.32
C PHE A 81 -2.12 -2.99 -17.12
N THR A 82 -3.01 -2.63 -18.03
CA THR A 82 -3.76 -3.58 -18.86
C THR A 82 -2.86 -4.38 -19.78
N ARG A 83 -1.72 -3.83 -20.23
CA ARG A 83 -0.72 -4.59 -21.00
C ARG A 83 -0.10 -5.73 -20.18
N HIS A 84 -0.10 -5.61 -18.86
CA HIS A 84 0.42 -6.64 -17.96
C HIS A 84 -0.69 -7.63 -17.56
N THR A 85 -1.84 -7.14 -17.11
CA THR A 85 -3.00 -7.98 -16.74
C THR A 85 -4.32 -7.22 -16.99
N PRO A 86 -5.35 -7.89 -17.54
CA PRO A 86 -6.67 -7.29 -17.68
C PRO A 86 -7.48 -7.29 -16.37
N ARG A 87 -7.00 -7.97 -15.33
CA ARG A 87 -7.71 -8.11 -14.05
C ARG A 87 -7.36 -6.94 -13.15
N ILE A 88 -8.13 -5.88 -13.25
CA ILE A 88 -7.94 -4.65 -12.47
C ILE A 88 -9.23 -4.35 -11.72
N LEU A 89 -9.14 -4.21 -10.40
CA LEU A 89 -10.19 -3.67 -9.54
C LEU A 89 -9.87 -2.20 -9.25
N LEU A 90 -10.79 -1.32 -9.59
CA LEU A 90 -10.67 0.10 -9.23
C LEU A 90 -11.39 0.39 -7.92
N LEU A 91 -10.73 1.11 -7.04
CA LEU A 91 -11.32 1.65 -5.82
C LEU A 91 -11.42 3.17 -5.97
N SER A 92 -12.52 3.75 -5.49
CA SER A 92 -12.56 5.20 -5.31
C SER A 92 -11.56 5.65 -4.23
N PRO A 93 -11.21 6.94 -4.18
CA PRO A 93 -10.59 7.48 -2.97
C PRO A 93 -11.51 7.28 -1.77
N THR A 94 -10.92 7.16 -0.58
CA THR A 94 -11.66 7.25 0.68
C THR A 94 -12.03 8.70 0.96
N GLY A 95 -13.16 8.90 1.65
CA GLY A 95 -13.61 10.23 2.06
C GLY A 95 -12.62 10.94 2.98
N TYR A 96 -12.64 12.26 2.94
CA TYR A 96 -11.95 13.04 3.95
C TYR A 96 -12.60 12.88 5.31
N MET A 97 -11.79 12.66 6.33
CA MET A 97 -12.21 12.41 7.70
C MET A 97 -12.03 13.67 8.56
N ARG A 98 -12.75 13.72 9.68
CA ARG A 98 -12.54 14.77 10.66
C ARG A 98 -11.14 14.66 11.26
N SER A 99 -10.37 15.72 11.14
CA SER A 99 -9.01 15.80 11.68
C SER A 99 -8.99 16.46 13.05
N SER A 100 -8.08 16.01 13.92
CA SER A 100 -7.71 16.73 15.16
C SER A 100 -6.72 17.87 14.91
N ARG A 101 -6.17 17.97 13.69
CA ARG A 101 -5.19 18.96 13.28
C ARG A 101 -5.67 19.74 12.05
N PRO A 102 -5.31 21.02 11.90
CA PRO A 102 -5.56 21.78 10.68
C PRO A 102 -4.71 21.23 9.51
N PRO A 103 -5.15 21.40 8.24
CA PRO A 103 -6.43 22.02 7.84
C PRO A 103 -7.60 21.05 7.98
N ASP A 104 -8.82 21.60 8.15
CA ASP A 104 -10.04 20.78 8.03
C ASP A 104 -10.33 20.46 6.56
N LEU A 105 -10.22 19.20 6.22
CA LEU A 105 -10.48 18.69 4.87
C LEU A 105 -11.95 18.31 4.65
N THR A 106 -12.80 18.39 5.68
CA THR A 106 -14.20 17.99 5.58
C THR A 106 -15.14 19.11 5.09
N THR A 107 -14.59 20.19 4.55
CA THR A 107 -15.40 21.30 4.01
C THR A 107 -16.27 20.84 2.84
N PRO A 108 -17.45 21.46 2.63
CA PRO A 108 -18.33 21.13 1.51
C PRO A 108 -17.64 21.22 0.15
N GLU A 109 -16.71 22.15 -0.01
CA GLU A 109 -15.92 22.31 -1.24
C GLU A 109 -15.03 21.11 -1.47
N ARG A 110 -14.21 20.73 -0.48
CA ARG A 110 -13.31 19.56 -0.57
C ARG A 110 -14.06 18.26 -0.82
N ARG A 111 -15.22 18.10 -0.18
CA ARG A 111 -16.09 16.93 -0.43
C ARG A 111 -16.63 16.90 -1.86
N ARG A 112 -17.03 18.05 -2.42
CA ARG A 112 -17.46 18.12 -3.82
C ARG A 112 -16.32 17.77 -4.79
N ASP A 113 -15.12 18.29 -4.53
CA ASP A 113 -13.97 17.98 -5.36
C ASP A 113 -13.68 16.48 -5.31
N LEU A 114 -13.56 15.89 -4.12
CA LEU A 114 -13.34 14.45 -3.96
C LEU A 114 -14.41 13.61 -4.68
N SER A 115 -15.69 13.98 -4.54
CA SER A 115 -16.80 13.30 -5.22
C SER A 115 -16.67 13.36 -6.74
N ALA A 116 -16.19 14.48 -7.29
CA ALA A 116 -15.96 14.61 -8.74
C ALA A 116 -14.84 13.67 -9.22
N TYR A 117 -13.77 13.52 -8.45
CA TYR A 117 -12.68 12.58 -8.76
C TYR A 117 -13.14 11.12 -8.62
N ALA A 118 -13.90 10.78 -7.59
CA ALA A 118 -14.50 9.46 -7.44
C ALA A 118 -15.45 9.12 -8.62
N ALA A 119 -16.30 10.08 -9.01
CA ALA A 119 -17.18 9.93 -10.17
C ALA A 119 -16.41 9.71 -11.47
N ALA A 120 -15.26 10.39 -11.66
CA ALA A 120 -14.41 10.18 -12.82
C ALA A 120 -13.84 8.75 -12.84
N ILE A 121 -13.37 8.22 -11.71
CA ILE A 121 -12.90 6.81 -11.63
C ILE A 121 -14.04 5.84 -11.90
N ALA A 122 -15.24 6.07 -11.37
CA ALA A 122 -16.42 5.25 -11.65
C ALA A 122 -16.76 5.23 -13.15
N ALA A 123 -16.70 6.40 -13.81
CA ALA A 123 -16.93 6.52 -15.24
C ALA A 123 -15.88 5.77 -16.04
N ILE A 124 -14.60 5.86 -15.67
CA ILE A 124 -13.49 5.11 -16.29
C ILE A 124 -13.71 3.61 -16.12
N ALA A 125 -14.07 3.15 -14.91
CA ALA A 125 -14.36 1.74 -14.64
C ALA A 125 -15.47 1.23 -15.55
N LYS A 126 -16.58 1.96 -15.63
CA LYS A 126 -17.71 1.64 -16.50
C LYS A 126 -17.31 1.58 -17.98
N GLN A 127 -16.56 2.59 -18.46
CA GLN A 127 -16.11 2.65 -19.86
C GLN A 127 -15.20 1.48 -20.22
N ARG A 128 -14.37 1.02 -19.27
CA ARG A 128 -13.40 -0.06 -19.49
C ARG A 128 -13.93 -1.45 -19.12
N GLY A 129 -15.15 -1.54 -18.58
CA GLY A 129 -15.73 -2.80 -18.10
C GLY A 129 -14.97 -3.38 -16.90
N LEU A 130 -14.36 -2.53 -16.07
CA LEU A 130 -13.61 -2.93 -14.88
C LEU A 130 -14.52 -2.93 -13.64
N PRO A 131 -14.34 -3.86 -12.70
CA PRO A 131 -15.00 -3.81 -11.40
C PRO A 131 -14.57 -2.55 -10.64
N TYR A 132 -15.51 -2.00 -9.88
CA TYR A 132 -15.33 -0.76 -9.12
C TYR A 132 -15.98 -0.88 -7.75
N VAL A 133 -15.33 -0.34 -6.73
CA VAL A 133 -15.87 -0.21 -5.37
C VAL A 133 -15.80 1.25 -4.95
N ASP A 134 -16.92 1.78 -4.48
CA ASP A 134 -17.00 3.13 -3.92
C ASP A 134 -16.70 3.12 -2.42
N LEU A 135 -15.67 3.86 -2.02
CA LEU A 135 -15.22 3.99 -0.64
C LEU A 135 -15.41 5.41 -0.07
N THR A 136 -16.04 6.32 -0.83
CA THR A 136 -16.10 7.74 -0.49
C THR A 136 -16.81 8.02 0.84
N GLU A 137 -17.82 7.22 1.20
CA GLU A 137 -18.59 7.40 2.42
C GLU A 137 -18.21 6.45 3.56
N VAL A 138 -17.40 5.41 3.25
CA VAL A 138 -17.10 4.30 4.19
C VAL A 138 -16.40 4.77 5.46
N THR A 139 -15.61 5.83 5.36
CA THR A 139 -14.76 6.34 6.46
C THR A 139 -15.21 7.70 6.98
N ARG A 140 -16.38 8.15 6.59
CA ARG A 140 -16.90 9.51 6.88
C ARG A 140 -16.85 9.90 8.36
N ASP A 141 -17.19 8.96 9.23
CA ASP A 141 -17.28 9.17 10.68
C ASP A 141 -16.05 8.60 11.42
N ASP A 142 -15.04 8.16 10.69
CA ASP A 142 -13.80 7.64 11.29
C ASP A 142 -12.90 8.81 11.73
N PRO A 143 -12.43 8.85 12.98
CA PRO A 143 -11.50 9.87 13.41
C PRO A 143 -10.13 9.67 12.78
N SER A 144 -9.53 10.75 12.32
CA SER A 144 -8.19 10.76 11.76
C SER A 144 -7.31 11.81 12.43
N ILE A 145 -5.99 11.62 12.41
CA ILE A 145 -5.03 12.59 12.92
C ILE A 145 -4.95 13.79 11.97
N ASP A 146 -4.98 13.55 10.67
CA ASP A 146 -4.74 14.53 9.61
C ASP A 146 -5.88 14.63 8.57
N GLY A 147 -6.92 13.84 8.72
CA GLY A 147 -8.07 13.82 7.81
C GLY A 147 -7.88 12.94 6.56
N LEU A 148 -6.71 12.32 6.39
CA LEU A 148 -6.35 11.51 5.23
C LEU A 148 -6.09 10.05 5.60
N HIS A 149 -5.29 9.83 6.63
CA HIS A 149 -4.89 8.48 7.03
C HIS A 149 -5.96 7.81 7.88
N LEU A 150 -6.28 6.58 7.49
CA LEU A 150 -7.30 5.76 8.15
C LEU A 150 -6.83 5.28 9.54
N SER A 151 -7.73 5.28 10.49
CA SER A 151 -7.57 4.55 11.74
C SER A 151 -7.64 3.02 11.51
N ALA A 152 -7.30 2.24 12.53
CA ALA A 152 -7.47 0.79 12.47
C ALA A 152 -8.94 0.39 12.17
N LYS A 153 -9.92 1.16 12.71
CA LYS A 153 -11.35 0.96 12.45
C LYS A 153 -11.67 1.30 10.99
N GLY A 154 -11.18 2.44 10.47
CA GLY A 154 -11.36 2.83 9.08
C GLY A 154 -10.82 1.80 8.11
N LEU A 155 -9.63 1.24 8.39
CA LEU A 155 -9.06 0.15 7.60
C LEU A 155 -9.95 -1.12 7.61
N GLN A 156 -10.59 -1.43 8.76
CA GLN A 156 -11.53 -2.55 8.85
C GLN A 156 -12.78 -2.27 8.01
N SER A 157 -13.34 -1.07 8.10
CA SER A 157 -14.53 -0.67 7.32
C SER A 157 -14.25 -0.73 5.82
N VAL A 158 -13.11 -0.23 5.36
CA VAL A 158 -12.70 -0.31 3.96
C VAL A 158 -12.56 -1.77 3.50
N GLY A 159 -11.89 -2.62 4.28
CA GLY A 159 -11.74 -4.03 3.95
C GLY A 159 -13.08 -4.77 3.88
N GLN A 160 -14.00 -4.44 4.78
CA GLN A 160 -15.35 -5.00 4.79
C GLN A 160 -16.15 -4.57 3.57
N GLU A 161 -16.11 -3.28 3.22
CA GLU A 161 -16.80 -2.75 2.04
C GLU A 161 -16.29 -3.38 0.75
N VAL A 162 -14.98 -3.50 0.59
CA VAL A 162 -14.40 -4.18 -0.58
C VAL A 162 -14.88 -5.62 -0.66
N ALA A 163 -14.87 -6.37 0.45
CA ALA A 163 -15.35 -7.75 0.47
C ALA A 163 -16.84 -7.85 0.14
N TYR A 164 -17.66 -6.98 0.72
CA TYR A 164 -19.09 -6.93 0.47
C TYR A 164 -19.42 -6.61 -0.99
N SER A 165 -18.80 -5.56 -1.53
CA SER A 165 -19.00 -5.13 -2.92
C SER A 165 -18.56 -6.18 -3.95
N LEU A 166 -17.60 -7.04 -3.60
CA LEU A 166 -17.19 -8.18 -4.40
C LEU A 166 -18.06 -9.43 -4.19
N GLY A 167 -19.09 -9.37 -3.37
CA GLY A 167 -19.97 -10.49 -3.07
C GLY A 167 -19.29 -11.62 -2.31
N LEU A 168 -18.22 -11.33 -1.56
CA LEU A 168 -17.49 -12.35 -0.79
C LEU A 168 -18.26 -12.70 0.49
N PRO A 169 -18.16 -13.94 0.97
CA PRO A 169 -18.78 -14.36 2.21
C PRO A 169 -18.19 -13.58 3.40
N ASP A 170 -18.99 -13.41 4.46
CA ASP A 170 -18.46 -12.86 5.71
C ASP A 170 -17.47 -13.85 6.34
N ASN A 171 -16.23 -13.44 6.37
CA ASN A 171 -15.09 -14.18 6.89
C ASN A 171 -14.34 -13.39 7.98
N ALA A 172 -15.04 -12.53 8.70
CA ALA A 172 -14.47 -11.57 9.66
C ALA A 172 -13.59 -12.26 10.72
N GLU A 173 -14.01 -13.39 11.25
CA GLU A 173 -13.27 -14.15 12.26
C GLU A 173 -11.94 -14.68 11.70
N LEU A 174 -11.98 -15.34 10.55
CA LEU A 174 -10.77 -15.85 9.90
C LEU A 174 -9.85 -14.71 9.48
N SER A 175 -10.41 -13.65 8.90
CA SER A 175 -9.65 -12.43 8.55
C SER A 175 -8.92 -11.85 9.77
N ALA A 176 -9.57 -11.80 10.93
CA ALA A 176 -8.95 -11.34 12.17
C ALA A 176 -7.79 -12.22 12.63
N LYS A 177 -7.92 -13.55 12.48
CA LYS A 177 -6.84 -14.52 12.79
C LYS A 177 -5.63 -14.38 11.86
N LEU A 178 -5.85 -14.06 10.58
CA LEU A 178 -4.77 -13.89 9.60
C LEU A 178 -4.01 -12.59 9.78
N ARG A 179 -4.64 -11.56 10.34
CA ARG A 179 -4.11 -10.19 10.37
C ARG A 179 -2.72 -10.06 10.99
N PRO A 180 -2.38 -10.66 12.13
CA PRO A 180 -1.03 -10.54 12.72
C PRO A 180 0.07 -11.03 11.76
N ALA A 181 -0.11 -12.20 11.15
CA ALA A 181 0.83 -12.75 10.18
C ALA A 181 0.96 -11.88 8.92
N ILE A 182 -0.16 -11.33 8.43
CA ILE A 182 -0.18 -10.40 7.29
C ILE A 182 0.55 -9.10 7.62
N VAL A 183 0.39 -8.55 8.82
CA VAL A 183 1.09 -7.33 9.24
C VAL A 183 2.59 -7.56 9.26
N GLU A 184 3.06 -8.66 9.83
CA GLU A 184 4.49 -8.98 9.86
C GLU A 184 5.06 -9.23 8.46
N LYS A 185 4.36 -9.99 7.62
CA LYS A 185 4.73 -10.15 6.21
C LYS A 185 4.83 -8.79 5.48
N ASN A 186 3.85 -7.92 5.68
CA ASN A 186 3.82 -6.62 5.01
C ASN A 186 4.90 -5.68 5.53
N ARG A 187 5.28 -5.77 6.80
CA ARG A 187 6.43 -5.06 7.36
C ARG A 187 7.72 -5.48 6.64
N LEU A 188 7.98 -6.79 6.57
CA LEU A 188 9.15 -7.32 5.87
C LEU A 188 9.15 -6.94 4.38
N TRP A 189 7.99 -6.98 3.73
CA TRP A 189 7.85 -6.56 2.35
C TRP A 189 8.14 -5.07 2.17
N ALA A 190 7.62 -4.21 3.05
CA ALA A 190 7.87 -2.77 3.00
C ALA A 190 9.36 -2.45 3.17
N ASP A 191 10.05 -3.15 4.09
CA ASP A 191 11.48 -3.00 4.30
C ASP A 191 12.29 -3.33 3.03
N CYS A 192 11.85 -4.34 2.25
CA CYS A 192 12.49 -4.71 0.99
C CYS A 192 12.11 -3.81 -0.19
N TRP A 193 10.84 -3.43 -0.25
CA TRP A 193 10.27 -2.72 -1.39
C TRP A 193 10.44 -1.20 -1.30
N ARG A 194 10.38 -0.65 -0.08
CA ARG A 194 10.50 0.79 0.19
C ARG A 194 11.53 1.06 1.29
N PRO A 195 12.78 0.64 1.10
CA PRO A 195 13.78 0.88 2.13
C PRO A 195 13.98 2.37 2.36
N ALA A 196 14.08 2.80 3.61
CA ALA A 196 14.35 4.20 3.97
C ALA A 196 15.63 4.73 3.29
N ASN A 197 16.60 3.83 3.08
CA ASN A 197 17.88 4.13 2.41
C ASN A 197 17.92 3.65 0.96
N TRP A 198 16.91 3.96 0.17
CA TRP A 198 16.76 3.49 -1.21
C TRP A 198 17.98 3.74 -2.10
N SER A 199 18.76 4.82 -1.88
CA SER A 199 19.97 5.12 -2.63
C SER A 199 21.04 4.02 -2.56
N PHE A 200 21.07 3.24 -1.49
CA PHE A 200 21.96 2.09 -1.33
C PHE A 200 21.42 0.80 -1.96
N VAL A 201 20.15 0.78 -2.32
CA VAL A 201 19.48 -0.40 -2.90
C VAL A 201 19.24 -0.24 -4.38
N TYR A 202 18.79 0.94 -4.80
CA TYR A 202 18.41 1.24 -6.18
C TYR A 202 19.11 2.47 -6.76
N GLY A 203 19.73 3.29 -5.92
CA GLY A 203 20.38 4.54 -6.31
C GLY A 203 21.86 4.36 -6.67
N ASP A 204 22.58 5.46 -6.60
CA ASP A 204 23.97 5.59 -6.97
C ASP A 204 24.97 4.94 -5.98
N ARG A 205 24.48 4.60 -4.78
CA ARG A 205 25.30 4.01 -3.71
C ARG A 205 25.16 2.49 -3.58
N ILE A 206 24.60 1.83 -4.57
CA ILE A 206 24.30 0.39 -4.55
C ILE A 206 25.55 -0.49 -4.35
N SER A 207 26.74 -0.02 -4.77
CA SER A 207 28.01 -0.72 -4.63
C SER A 207 28.76 -0.40 -3.33
N GLN A 208 28.24 0.52 -2.52
CA GLN A 208 28.89 0.91 -1.27
C GLN A 208 28.65 -0.12 -0.18
N ASN A 209 29.74 -0.58 0.45
CA ASN A 209 29.66 -1.39 1.65
C ASN A 209 29.16 -0.53 2.82
N TYR A 210 28.20 -1.05 3.54
CA TYR A 210 27.60 -0.37 4.68
C TYR A 210 28.38 -0.67 5.96
N GLY A 211 29.00 0.37 6.53
CA GLY A 211 29.59 0.36 7.86
C GLY A 211 31.06 -0.04 7.94
N LYS A 212 31.83 0.74 8.67
CA LYS A 212 33.17 0.35 9.14
C LYS A 212 33.04 -0.70 10.24
N GLY A 213 33.64 -1.88 10.06
CA GLY A 213 33.80 -2.87 11.13
C GLY A 213 32.99 -4.16 11.02
N PHE A 214 32.13 -4.26 10.06
CA PHE A 214 31.54 -5.55 9.69
C PHE A 214 32.37 -6.12 8.54
N GLY A 215 32.85 -7.38 8.65
CA GLY A 215 33.64 -8.06 7.63
C GLY A 215 33.11 -7.91 6.20
N PRO A 216 33.47 -8.75 5.22
CA PRO A 216 32.96 -8.66 3.87
C PRO A 216 31.42 -8.80 3.91
N VAL A 217 30.76 -7.68 4.10
CA VAL A 217 29.31 -7.60 4.27
C VAL A 217 28.74 -7.52 2.87
N PRO A 218 27.71 -8.33 2.56
CA PRO A 218 26.93 -8.16 1.36
C PRO A 218 26.46 -6.71 1.25
N SER A 219 26.29 -6.21 0.03
CA SER A 219 25.74 -4.88 -0.18
C SER A 219 24.35 -4.80 0.49
N LEU A 220 23.88 -3.61 0.79
CA LEU A 220 22.55 -3.44 1.35
C LEU A 220 21.48 -4.09 0.45
N LYS A 221 21.68 -4.02 -0.87
CA LYS A 221 20.84 -4.70 -1.85
C LYS A 221 20.81 -6.23 -1.63
N ASP A 222 21.96 -6.85 -1.41
CA ASP A 222 22.01 -8.29 -1.16
C ASP A 222 21.28 -8.68 0.13
N ASN A 223 21.37 -7.83 1.15
CA ASN A 223 20.60 -8.01 2.38
C ASN A 223 19.09 -7.96 2.11
N PHE A 224 18.60 -7.02 1.33
CA PHE A 224 17.17 -6.94 0.98
C PHE A 224 16.74 -8.12 0.09
N GLU A 225 17.56 -8.56 -0.84
CA GLU A 225 17.28 -9.79 -1.61
C GLU A 225 17.13 -11.01 -0.69
N ALA A 226 17.91 -11.10 0.38
CA ALA A 226 17.80 -12.17 1.37
C ALA A 226 16.48 -12.15 2.16
N TYR A 227 15.78 -11.02 2.23
CA TYR A 227 14.46 -10.93 2.88
C TYR A 227 13.30 -11.50 2.03
N LYS A 228 13.44 -11.54 0.71
CA LYS A 228 12.38 -12.07 -0.18
C LYS A 228 11.97 -13.51 0.16
N PRO A 229 12.89 -14.46 0.45
CA PRO A 229 12.52 -15.78 0.92
C PRO A 229 11.76 -15.78 2.25
N LEU A 230 12.05 -14.83 3.16
CA LEU A 230 11.35 -14.71 4.43
C LEU A 230 9.90 -14.26 4.19
N VAL A 231 9.68 -13.26 3.34
CA VAL A 231 8.34 -12.84 2.92
C VAL A 231 7.55 -14.03 2.34
N SER A 232 8.19 -14.84 1.50
CA SER A 232 7.56 -16.05 0.93
C SER A 232 7.27 -17.12 1.98
N THR A 233 8.04 -17.20 3.06
CA THR A 233 7.74 -18.12 4.18
C THR A 233 6.50 -17.66 4.93
N TRP A 234 6.34 -16.37 5.16
CA TRP A 234 5.12 -15.78 5.72
C TRP A 234 3.90 -15.96 4.81
N ASP A 235 4.05 -15.85 3.48
CA ASP A 235 2.96 -16.16 2.54
C ASP A 235 2.45 -17.59 2.75
N ARG A 236 3.35 -18.58 2.82
CA ARG A 236 2.98 -19.99 3.05
C ARG A 236 2.29 -20.20 4.40
N HIS A 237 2.76 -19.52 5.44
CA HIS A 237 2.13 -19.58 6.76
C HIS A 237 0.70 -19.01 6.71
N ILE A 238 0.51 -17.83 6.11
CA ILE A 238 -0.81 -17.21 5.93
C ILE A 238 -1.75 -18.12 5.13
N GLN A 239 -1.27 -18.71 4.05
CA GLN A 239 -2.05 -19.63 3.21
C GLN A 239 -2.48 -20.88 3.97
N ALA A 240 -1.60 -21.47 4.78
CA ALA A 240 -1.92 -22.61 5.62
C ALA A 240 -2.99 -22.26 6.67
N LEU A 241 -2.81 -21.13 7.38
CA LEU A 241 -3.80 -20.62 8.33
C LEU A 241 -5.17 -20.36 7.67
N ALA A 242 -5.17 -19.80 6.47
CA ALA A 242 -6.40 -19.52 5.72
C ALA A 242 -7.17 -20.79 5.35
N ARG A 243 -6.47 -21.91 5.12
CA ARG A 243 -7.08 -23.24 4.90
C ARG A 243 -7.42 -23.99 6.18
N GLY A 244 -7.15 -23.43 7.36
CA GLY A 244 -7.36 -24.09 8.65
C GLY A 244 -6.31 -25.19 8.95
N GLU A 245 -5.16 -25.14 8.29
CA GLU A 245 -4.07 -26.09 8.48
C GLU A 245 -3.19 -25.68 9.66
N VAL A 246 -2.57 -26.64 10.31
CA VAL A 246 -1.54 -26.39 11.32
C VAL A 246 -0.28 -25.91 10.63
N SER A 247 0.23 -24.75 11.04
CA SER A 247 1.46 -24.18 10.52
C SER A 247 2.28 -23.57 11.65
N VAL A 248 3.58 -23.79 11.60
CA VAL A 248 4.51 -23.16 12.54
C VAL A 248 4.71 -21.72 12.09
N GLU A 249 4.49 -20.78 13.01
CA GLU A 249 4.76 -19.37 12.76
C GLU A 249 6.25 -19.17 12.46
N PRO A 250 6.59 -18.47 11.38
CA PRO A 250 7.98 -18.14 11.09
C PRO A 250 8.60 -17.34 12.23
N ALA A 251 9.88 -17.59 12.53
CA ALA A 251 10.55 -16.82 13.56
C ALA A 251 10.51 -15.32 13.24
N PRO A 252 10.24 -14.47 14.24
CA PRO A 252 10.33 -13.02 14.05
C PRO A 252 11.73 -12.65 13.55
N GLN A 253 11.80 -11.95 12.45
CA GLN A 253 13.06 -11.41 11.95
C GLN A 253 13.25 -10.01 12.51
N ALA A 254 14.39 -9.77 13.15
CA ALA A 254 14.84 -8.40 13.35
C ALA A 254 14.85 -7.73 11.97
N GLY A 255 14.37 -6.49 11.89
CA GLY A 255 14.42 -5.71 10.65
C GLY A 255 15.83 -5.75 10.05
N PRO A 256 16.01 -5.35 8.78
CA PRO A 256 17.32 -5.33 8.17
C PRO A 256 18.29 -4.67 9.13
N ILE A 257 19.46 -5.30 9.29
CA ILE A 257 20.52 -4.86 10.22
C ILE A 257 20.90 -3.37 10.04
N VAL A 258 20.22 -2.70 9.17
CA VAL A 258 20.47 -1.34 8.73
C VAL A 258 19.30 -0.39 8.95
N SER A 259 18.53 -0.52 9.99
CA SER A 259 17.98 0.68 10.57
C SER A 259 19.09 1.37 11.37
N THR A 260 19.96 2.08 10.70
CA THR A 260 20.88 3.04 11.33
C THR A 260 20.16 4.32 11.72
N GLU A 261 18.90 4.45 11.47
CA GLU A 261 18.08 5.36 12.23
C GLU A 261 17.96 4.80 13.64
N LYS A 262 18.88 5.24 14.47
CA LYS A 262 18.61 5.38 15.89
C LYS A 262 17.25 6.04 15.94
N VAL A 263 16.21 5.28 16.24
CA VAL A 263 14.89 5.85 16.54
C VAL A 263 15.16 6.83 17.68
N MET A 264 15.25 8.11 17.34
CA MET A 264 15.46 9.15 18.35
C MET A 264 14.27 9.02 19.29
N SER A 265 14.55 8.83 20.56
CA SER A 265 13.48 8.84 21.55
C SER A 265 12.73 10.18 21.43
N ALA A 266 11.45 10.20 21.75
CA ALA A 266 10.65 11.43 21.72
C ALA A 266 11.31 12.59 22.51
N ALA A 267 12.17 12.28 23.47
CA ALA A 267 12.98 13.26 24.22
C ALA A 267 14.15 13.83 23.40
N GLU A 268 14.77 13.01 22.55
CA GLU A 268 15.86 13.47 21.66
C GLU A 268 15.30 14.28 20.46
N GLU A 269 14.12 13.94 19.96
CA GLU A 269 13.41 14.77 18.97
C GLU A 269 13.06 16.16 19.53
N GLN A 270 12.51 16.23 20.75
CA GLN A 270 12.19 17.50 21.39
C GLN A 270 13.44 18.36 21.69
N ALA A 271 14.59 17.74 21.97
CA ALA A 271 15.83 18.45 22.19
C ALA A 271 16.38 19.07 20.90
N THR A 272 16.23 18.41 19.74
CA THR A 272 16.70 18.90 18.44
C THR A 272 15.88 20.09 17.95
N PHE A 273 14.57 20.13 18.22
CA PHE A 273 13.69 21.25 17.87
C PHE A 273 13.87 22.50 18.76
N LYS A 274 14.56 22.40 19.89
CA LYS A 274 14.80 23.56 20.78
C LYS A 274 16.07 24.34 20.44
N VAL A 275 16.88 23.88 19.50
CA VAL A 275 18.18 24.49 19.12
C VAL A 275 18.11 25.14 17.72
N ALA A 276 16.99 25.07 17.02
CA ALA A 276 16.69 25.76 15.78
C ALA A 276 15.65 26.86 16.01
#